data_eab833889ae947620216cfc2ea6cc98c
#
_entry.id   eab833889ae947620216cfc2ea6cc98c
#
_cell.length_a   1.000
_cell.length_b   1.000
_cell.length_c   1.000
_cell.angle_alpha   90.00
_cell.angle_beta   90.00
_cell.angle_gamma   90.00
#
_symmetry.space_group_name_H-M   'P 1'
#
loop_
_entity.id
_entity.type
_entity.pdbx_description
1 polymer ?
#
loop_
_entity_poly.entity_id
_entity_poly.type
_entity_poly.pdbx_seq_one_letter_code
_entity_poly.pdbx_strand_id
1 'polypeptide(L)'
;LDGNRSDFPVAAMAQEFESIRLKMKGVDEDTTSRDTRLSDNTLQFNTANLTCLTQLMMGAITPRYGEPLHARVRYFDPGNQRAGIPEDVAALVERMTDTTNTLSLVNLDQSNPKKLVVQTGAYAEHQVTSVELDGETYSQDRPHFTVTLSPGTGSTLTIHHNRYANQPTLNHPWDHG
;
A
#
# COMPACT_ATOMS: atom_id res chain seq x y z
N LEU A 1 12.67 0.90 -7.04
CA LEU A 1 13.00 0.97 -5.60
C LEU A 1 14.13 0.00 -5.30
N ASP A 2 15.35 0.46 -5.47
CA ASP A 2 16.60 -0.29 -5.21
C ASP A 2 17.24 0.10 -3.86
N GLY A 3 16.58 1.00 -3.10
CA GLY A 3 17.06 1.51 -1.82
C GLY A 3 18.12 2.61 -1.91
N ASN A 4 18.50 3.05 -3.12
CA ASN A 4 19.57 4.04 -3.32
C ASN A 4 19.13 5.50 -3.04
N ARG A 5 17.82 5.75 -2.90
CA ARG A 5 17.23 7.06 -2.67
C ARG A 5 16.36 7.04 -1.43
N SER A 6 16.97 7.05 -0.25
CA SER A 6 16.26 7.04 1.04
C SER A 6 15.38 8.28 1.27
N ASP A 7 15.70 9.40 0.62
CA ASP A 7 14.95 10.65 0.65
C ASP A 7 13.68 10.63 -0.23
N PHE A 8 13.61 9.70 -1.20
CA PHE A 8 12.54 9.66 -2.21
C PHE A 8 11.13 9.60 -1.63
N PRO A 9 10.81 8.73 -0.64
CA PRO A 9 9.46 8.64 -0.12
C PRO A 9 8.96 9.96 0.47
N VAL A 10 9.81 10.64 1.24
CA VAL A 10 9.47 11.94 1.87
C VAL A 10 9.29 13.02 0.82
N ALA A 11 10.21 13.12 -0.14
CA ALA A 11 10.14 14.09 -1.22
C ALA A 11 8.91 13.88 -2.10
N ALA A 12 8.59 12.64 -2.45
CA ALA A 12 7.43 12.30 -3.28
C ALA A 12 6.11 12.64 -2.57
N MET A 13 5.98 12.31 -1.28
CA MET A 13 4.79 12.67 -0.49
C MET A 13 4.67 14.19 -0.31
N ALA A 14 5.77 14.90 -0.08
CA ALA A 14 5.75 16.36 0.02
C ALA A 14 5.25 17.01 -1.29
N GLN A 15 5.68 16.50 -2.44
CA GLN A 15 5.23 16.97 -3.74
C GLN A 15 3.74 16.66 -3.97
N GLU A 16 3.25 15.49 -3.54
CA GLU A 16 1.83 15.14 -3.63
C GLU A 16 0.97 16.07 -2.76
N PHE A 17 1.39 16.33 -1.52
CA PHE A 17 0.69 17.29 -0.64
C PHE A 17 0.68 18.72 -1.21
N GLU A 18 1.76 19.16 -1.84
CA GLU A 18 1.78 20.47 -2.49
C GLU A 18 0.80 20.53 -3.67
N SER A 19 0.74 19.49 -4.47
CA SER A 19 -0.26 19.36 -5.54
C SER A 19 -1.71 19.43 -5.00
N ILE A 20 -1.98 18.78 -3.88
CA ILE A 20 -3.29 18.82 -3.21
C ILE A 20 -3.61 20.26 -2.75
N ARG A 21 -2.66 20.95 -2.08
CA ARG A 21 -2.84 22.34 -1.62
C ARG A 21 -3.13 23.29 -2.77
N LEU A 22 -2.43 23.14 -3.91
CA LEU A 22 -2.68 23.95 -5.10
C LEU A 22 -4.07 23.70 -5.69
N LYS A 23 -4.53 22.46 -5.71
CA LYS A 23 -5.90 22.14 -6.15
C LYS A 23 -6.95 22.69 -5.18
N MET A 24 -6.74 22.58 -3.87
CA MET A 24 -7.64 23.15 -2.87
C MET A 24 -7.75 24.67 -3.02
N LYS A 25 -6.61 25.35 -3.20
CA LYS A 25 -6.60 26.79 -3.49
C LYS A 25 -7.39 27.13 -4.76
N GLY A 26 -7.23 26.35 -5.83
CA GLY A 26 -8.01 26.53 -7.05
C GLY A 26 -9.52 26.36 -6.84
N VAL A 27 -9.93 25.44 -5.96
CA VAL A 27 -11.35 25.29 -5.57
C VAL A 27 -11.85 26.50 -4.78
N ASP A 28 -11.06 26.99 -3.84
CA ASP A 28 -11.43 28.15 -3.00
C ASP A 28 -11.53 29.45 -3.83
N GLU A 29 -10.68 29.63 -4.82
CA GLU A 29 -10.65 30.80 -5.70
C GLU A 29 -11.64 30.72 -6.85
N ASP A 30 -12.32 29.60 -7.04
CA ASP A 30 -13.21 29.39 -8.15
C ASP A 30 -14.57 30.09 -7.95
N THR A 31 -14.85 31.06 -8.80
CA THR A 31 -16.10 31.84 -8.83
C THR A 31 -17.07 31.39 -9.92
N THR A 32 -16.80 30.25 -10.58
CA THR A 32 -17.64 29.74 -11.67
C THR A 32 -19.04 29.39 -11.19
N SER A 33 -20.07 29.77 -11.95
CA SER A 33 -21.46 29.44 -11.62
C SER A 33 -21.72 27.94 -11.64
N ARG A 34 -22.72 27.49 -10.88
CA ARG A 34 -23.10 26.06 -10.83
C ARG A 34 -23.48 25.50 -12.21
N ASP A 35 -24.18 26.31 -13.01
CA ASP A 35 -24.62 25.88 -14.34
C ASP A 35 -23.46 25.68 -15.31
N THR A 36 -22.49 26.58 -15.26
CA THR A 36 -21.25 26.43 -16.04
C THR A 36 -20.48 25.21 -15.57
N ARG A 37 -20.40 24.98 -14.25
CA ARG A 37 -19.65 23.86 -13.68
C ARG A 37 -20.23 22.48 -14.00
N LEU A 38 -21.51 22.36 -14.30
CA LEU A 38 -22.13 21.09 -14.73
C LEU A 38 -21.53 20.53 -16.02
N SER A 39 -20.92 21.39 -16.86
CA SER A 39 -20.27 21.01 -18.11
C SER A 39 -18.76 20.79 -17.97
N ASP A 40 -18.18 21.13 -16.83
CA ASP A 40 -16.73 21.04 -16.60
C ASP A 40 -16.25 19.61 -16.33
N ASN A 41 -14.98 19.38 -16.64
CA ASN A 41 -14.29 18.17 -16.19
C ASN A 41 -14.01 18.27 -14.68
N THR A 42 -14.82 17.58 -13.88
CA THR A 42 -14.71 17.60 -12.41
C THR A 42 -13.38 17.06 -11.87
N LEU A 43 -12.60 16.32 -12.68
CA LEU A 43 -11.31 15.76 -12.26
C LEU A 43 -10.27 16.85 -11.96
N GLN A 44 -10.34 18.01 -12.59
CA GLN A 44 -9.42 19.11 -12.30
C GLN A 44 -9.55 19.65 -10.87
N PHE A 45 -10.75 19.51 -10.26
CA PHE A 45 -11.04 19.95 -8.90
C PHE A 45 -10.95 18.81 -7.88
N ASN A 46 -10.62 17.59 -8.34
CA ASN A 46 -10.47 16.46 -7.42
C ASN A 46 -9.16 16.60 -6.63
N THR A 47 -9.29 16.87 -5.33
CA THR A 47 -8.17 16.97 -4.40
C THR A 47 -7.71 15.60 -3.88
N ALA A 48 -8.52 14.55 -4.05
CA ALA A 48 -8.15 13.19 -3.64
C ALA A 48 -7.08 12.63 -4.60
N ASN A 49 -5.83 12.76 -4.22
CA ASN A 49 -4.70 12.19 -4.92
C ASN A 49 -3.99 11.18 -4.02
N LEU A 50 -4.07 9.91 -4.36
CA LEU A 50 -3.52 8.78 -3.60
C LEU A 50 -2.44 8.03 -4.39
N THR A 51 -1.99 8.58 -5.50
CA THR A 51 -1.07 7.90 -6.43
C THR A 51 0.26 7.58 -5.76
N CYS A 52 0.90 8.58 -5.17
CA CYS A 52 2.18 8.41 -4.50
C CYS A 52 2.07 7.48 -3.29
N LEU A 53 1.05 7.68 -2.45
CA LEU A 53 0.79 6.84 -1.29
C LEU A 53 0.61 5.37 -1.69
N THR A 54 -0.20 5.10 -2.71
CA THR A 54 -0.41 3.74 -3.23
C THR A 54 0.88 3.11 -3.75
N GLN A 55 1.67 3.88 -4.52
CA GLN A 55 2.95 3.40 -5.04
C GLN A 55 3.94 3.05 -3.92
N LEU A 56 4.06 3.91 -2.93
CA LEU A 56 4.98 3.71 -1.80
C LEU A 56 4.53 2.57 -0.89
N MET A 57 3.24 2.51 -0.59
CA MET A 57 2.68 1.53 0.34
C MET A 57 2.64 0.10 -0.23
N MET A 58 2.37 -0.03 -1.53
CA MET A 58 2.15 -1.34 -2.16
C MET A 58 3.27 -1.76 -3.12
N GLY A 59 4.25 -0.90 -3.38
CA GLY A 59 5.19 -1.13 -4.48
C GLY A 59 4.45 -1.25 -5.81
N ALA A 60 3.42 -0.42 -6.01
CA ALA A 60 2.50 -0.51 -7.12
C ALA A 60 2.84 0.48 -8.24
N ILE A 61 2.33 0.20 -9.42
CA ILE A 61 2.20 1.16 -10.51
C ILE A 61 0.74 1.60 -10.54
N THR A 62 0.49 2.89 -10.71
CA THR A 62 -0.88 3.39 -10.85
C THR A 62 -1.52 2.78 -12.10
N PRO A 63 -2.59 2.00 -11.97
CA PRO A 63 -3.26 1.42 -13.12
C PRO A 63 -3.93 2.50 -13.96
N ARG A 64 -3.89 2.33 -15.27
CA ARG A 64 -4.73 3.08 -16.20
C ARG A 64 -6.10 2.43 -16.32
N TYR A 65 -7.02 3.12 -17.00
CA TYR A 65 -8.35 2.55 -17.27
C TYR A 65 -8.24 1.21 -17.99
N GLY A 66 -8.85 0.18 -17.39
CA GLY A 66 -8.87 -1.18 -17.95
C GLY A 66 -7.62 -2.00 -17.69
N GLU A 67 -6.64 -1.49 -16.97
CA GLU A 67 -5.45 -2.24 -16.59
C GLU A 67 -5.62 -2.91 -15.22
N PRO A 68 -5.09 -4.13 -15.03
CA PRO A 68 -5.07 -4.75 -13.72
C PRO A 68 -4.11 -4.01 -12.78
N LEU A 69 -4.36 -4.09 -11.48
CA LEU A 69 -3.45 -3.57 -10.48
C LEU A 69 -2.16 -4.39 -10.49
N HIS A 70 -1.01 -3.70 -10.64
CA HIS A 70 0.32 -4.28 -10.46
C HIS A 70 0.87 -3.80 -9.12
N ALA A 71 0.92 -4.67 -8.13
CA ALA A 71 1.45 -4.39 -6.81
C ALA A 71 2.38 -5.51 -6.34
N ARG A 72 3.41 -5.16 -5.59
CA ARG A 72 4.30 -6.15 -4.97
C ARG A 72 3.69 -6.76 -3.74
N VAL A 73 2.94 -5.96 -3.00
CA VAL A 73 2.22 -6.38 -1.80
C VAL A 73 0.83 -5.77 -1.76
N ARG A 74 -0.07 -6.45 -1.08
CA ARG A 74 -1.41 -5.99 -0.76
C ARG A 74 -1.67 -6.26 0.71
N TYR A 75 -2.48 -5.43 1.33
CA TYR A 75 -2.80 -5.53 2.75
C TYR A 75 -4.27 -5.81 2.97
N PHE A 76 -4.56 -6.47 4.09
CA PHE A 76 -5.93 -6.72 4.52
C PHE A 76 -6.06 -6.52 6.03
N ASP A 77 -7.20 -6.00 6.41
CA ASP A 77 -7.62 -5.82 7.81
C ASP A 77 -8.51 -7.02 8.22
N PRO A 78 -7.96 -8.01 8.93
CA PRO A 78 -8.72 -9.20 9.30
C PRO A 78 -9.77 -8.91 10.36
N GLY A 79 -9.61 -7.86 11.16
CA GLY A 79 -10.56 -7.48 12.21
C GLY A 79 -11.87 -6.97 11.62
N ASN A 80 -11.81 -6.20 10.55
CA ASN A 80 -12.96 -5.65 9.84
C ASN A 80 -13.31 -6.41 8.56
N GLN A 81 -12.60 -7.51 8.24
CA GLN A 81 -12.79 -8.34 7.05
C GLN A 81 -12.81 -7.52 5.74
N ARG A 82 -11.85 -6.61 5.57
CA ARG A 82 -11.76 -5.72 4.40
C ARG A 82 -10.36 -5.68 3.80
N ALA A 83 -10.28 -5.32 2.52
CA ALA A 83 -9.03 -4.96 1.87
C ALA A 83 -8.52 -3.60 2.38
N GLY A 84 -7.20 -3.43 2.40
CA GLY A 84 -6.50 -2.25 2.88
C GLY A 84 -5.87 -2.46 4.25
N ILE A 85 -5.02 -1.52 4.65
CA ILE A 85 -4.38 -1.55 5.97
C ILE A 85 -5.42 -1.23 7.07
N PRO A 86 -5.23 -1.77 8.30
CA PRO A 86 -5.99 -1.33 9.46
C PRO A 86 -5.80 0.16 9.75
N GLU A 87 -6.75 0.75 10.44
CA GLU A 87 -6.62 2.10 10.99
C GLU A 87 -5.37 2.20 11.87
N ASP A 88 -4.68 3.35 11.83
CA ASP A 88 -3.44 3.63 12.54
C ASP A 88 -2.24 2.74 12.15
N VAL A 89 -2.28 2.07 11.02
CA VAL A 89 -1.11 1.38 10.47
C VAL A 89 -0.57 2.13 9.27
N ALA A 90 0.74 2.38 9.27
CA ALA A 90 1.46 2.89 8.11
C ALA A 90 2.33 1.79 7.50
N ALA A 91 2.48 1.83 6.18
CA ALA A 91 3.29 0.86 5.42
C ALA A 91 4.12 1.55 4.35
N LEU A 92 5.35 1.08 4.16
CA LEU A 92 6.26 1.54 3.11
C LEU A 92 6.97 0.32 2.50
N VAL A 93 6.95 0.21 1.18
CA VAL A 93 7.82 -0.68 0.44
C VAL A 93 9.16 0.03 0.21
N GLU A 94 10.18 -0.33 0.98
CA GLU A 94 11.49 0.31 0.92
C GLU A 94 12.33 -0.18 -0.25
N ARG A 95 12.26 -1.49 -0.51
CA ARG A 95 13.07 -2.14 -1.53
C ARG A 95 12.31 -3.27 -2.21
N MET A 96 12.58 -3.44 -3.51
CA MET A 96 12.04 -4.53 -4.33
C MET A 96 13.14 -5.13 -5.18
N THR A 97 13.20 -6.46 -5.23
CA THR A 97 14.01 -7.23 -6.16
C THR A 97 13.12 -8.23 -6.91
N ASP A 98 13.70 -9.11 -7.69
CA ASP A 98 12.93 -10.17 -8.36
C ASP A 98 12.38 -11.21 -7.38
N THR A 99 13.03 -11.40 -6.24
CA THR A 99 12.70 -12.46 -5.27
C THR A 99 12.42 -11.96 -3.86
N THR A 100 12.59 -10.65 -3.60
CA THR A 100 12.39 -10.08 -2.27
C THR A 100 11.65 -8.76 -2.31
N ASN A 101 10.89 -8.47 -1.24
CA ASN A 101 10.36 -7.16 -0.93
C ASN A 101 10.71 -6.81 0.53
N THR A 102 11.26 -5.62 0.77
CA THR A 102 11.47 -5.11 2.13
C THR A 102 10.38 -4.11 2.45
N LEU A 103 9.70 -4.32 3.57
CA LEU A 103 8.58 -3.51 4.06
C LEU A 103 8.92 -2.91 5.42
N SER A 104 8.64 -1.62 5.60
CA SER A 104 8.47 -1.01 6.91
C SER A 104 6.98 -0.92 7.24
N LEU A 105 6.60 -1.42 8.40
CA LEU A 105 5.25 -1.34 8.97
C LEU A 105 5.32 -0.64 10.32
N VAL A 106 4.40 0.28 10.58
CA VAL A 106 4.35 1.04 11.84
C VAL A 106 2.93 1.04 12.38
N ASN A 107 2.78 0.70 13.67
CA ASN A 107 1.55 0.90 14.41
C ASN A 107 1.60 2.29 15.09
N LEU A 108 0.75 3.20 14.65
CA LEU A 108 0.65 4.56 15.19
C LEU A 108 -0.22 4.64 16.45
N ASP A 109 -1.04 3.62 16.73
CA ASP A 109 -1.82 3.51 17.96
C ASP A 109 -0.88 3.18 19.13
N GLN A 110 -0.83 4.06 20.12
CA GLN A 110 0.06 3.94 21.27
C GLN A 110 -0.46 2.96 22.34
N SER A 111 -1.68 2.49 22.21
CA SER A 111 -2.38 1.73 23.25
C SER A 111 -2.75 0.31 22.83
N ASN A 112 -3.05 0.12 21.55
CA ASN A 112 -3.60 -1.14 21.05
C ASN A 112 -2.70 -1.80 20.02
N PRO A 113 -2.51 -3.12 20.06
CA PRO A 113 -1.83 -3.86 19.00
C PRO A 113 -2.70 -3.85 17.74
N LYS A 114 -2.05 -3.86 16.58
CA LYS A 114 -2.70 -3.97 15.28
C LYS A 114 -2.31 -5.27 14.58
N LYS A 115 -3.29 -5.92 14.00
CA LYS A 115 -3.11 -7.16 13.24
C LYS A 115 -3.47 -6.91 11.78
N LEU A 116 -2.56 -7.28 10.87
CA LEU A 116 -2.80 -7.16 9.43
C LEU A 116 -2.34 -8.42 8.71
N VAL A 117 -2.92 -8.66 7.55
CA VAL A 117 -2.45 -9.67 6.61
C VAL A 117 -1.70 -8.98 5.49
N VAL A 118 -0.50 -9.49 5.20
CA VAL A 118 0.34 -9.07 4.07
C VAL A 118 0.29 -10.16 3.02
N GLN A 119 -0.11 -9.82 1.81
CA GLN A 119 -0.17 -10.70 0.64
C GLN A 119 0.87 -10.27 -0.38
N THR A 120 1.56 -11.20 -1.02
CA THR A 120 2.46 -10.92 -2.14
C THR A 120 1.73 -10.96 -3.47
N GLY A 121 1.93 -9.89 -4.26
CA GLY A 121 1.16 -9.64 -5.47
C GLY A 121 -0.20 -8.99 -5.20
N ALA A 122 -0.82 -8.49 -6.26
CA ALA A 122 -2.15 -7.87 -6.18
C ALA A 122 -3.27 -8.91 -6.05
N TYR A 123 -3.04 -10.13 -6.56
CA TYR A 123 -4.03 -11.21 -6.69
C TYR A 123 -3.53 -12.54 -6.10
N ALA A 124 -2.62 -12.51 -5.10
CA ALA A 124 -2.00 -13.69 -4.49
C ALA A 124 -1.18 -14.56 -5.48
N GLU A 125 -0.77 -14.00 -6.60
CA GLU A 125 -0.04 -14.67 -7.66
C GLU A 125 1.40 -15.05 -7.32
N HIS A 126 1.93 -14.52 -6.19
CA HIS A 126 3.27 -14.81 -5.72
C HIS A 126 3.23 -15.65 -4.45
N GLN A 127 4.11 -16.65 -4.36
CA GLN A 127 4.22 -17.55 -3.22
C GLN A 127 5.30 -17.04 -2.25
N VAL A 128 4.94 -16.74 -1.00
CA VAL A 128 5.92 -16.44 0.05
C VAL A 128 6.64 -17.73 0.44
N THR A 129 7.96 -17.69 0.49
CA THR A 129 8.80 -18.81 0.92
C THR A 129 9.33 -18.62 2.34
N SER A 130 9.66 -17.38 2.70
CA SER A 130 10.04 -17.01 4.07
C SER A 130 9.86 -15.52 4.33
N VAL A 131 9.81 -15.18 5.61
CA VAL A 131 9.78 -13.79 6.10
C VAL A 131 10.89 -13.65 7.13
N GLU A 132 11.75 -12.65 6.94
CA GLU A 132 12.74 -12.25 7.93
C GLU A 132 12.19 -11.09 8.75
N LEU A 133 12.24 -11.22 10.06
CA LEU A 133 11.79 -10.22 11.03
C LEU A 133 12.73 -10.27 12.24
N ASP A 134 13.27 -9.14 12.64
CA ASP A 134 14.13 -8.99 13.82
C ASP A 134 15.33 -9.97 13.87
N GLY A 135 15.86 -10.33 12.69
CA GLY A 135 16.99 -11.25 12.53
C GLY A 135 16.61 -12.74 12.57
N GLU A 136 15.33 -13.05 12.70
CA GLU A 136 14.82 -14.42 12.62
C GLU A 136 14.13 -14.65 11.27
N THR A 137 14.17 -15.91 10.78
CA THR A 137 13.56 -16.31 9.51
C THR A 137 12.43 -17.29 9.77
N TYR A 138 11.25 -16.96 9.30
CA TYR A 138 10.03 -17.76 9.42
C TYR A 138 9.67 -18.35 8.05
N SER A 139 9.65 -19.66 7.93
CA SER A 139 9.23 -20.34 6.71
C SER A 139 7.73 -20.13 6.48
N GLN A 140 7.36 -19.88 5.23
CA GLN A 140 5.99 -19.74 4.76
C GLN A 140 5.80 -20.57 3.50
N ASP A 141 4.59 -21.06 3.29
CA ASP A 141 4.19 -21.75 2.06
C ASP A 141 2.77 -21.33 1.65
N ARG A 142 2.54 -20.01 1.64
CA ARG A 142 1.26 -19.39 1.29
C ARG A 142 1.52 -18.03 0.62
N PRO A 143 0.59 -17.51 -0.18
CA PRO A 143 0.75 -16.18 -0.80
C PRO A 143 0.62 -15.02 0.20
N HIS A 144 0.22 -15.30 1.43
CA HIS A 144 0.00 -14.29 2.48
C HIS A 144 0.40 -14.81 3.87
N PHE A 145 0.64 -13.91 4.79
CA PHE A 145 0.92 -14.17 6.20
C PHE A 145 0.37 -13.04 7.07
N THR A 146 0.27 -13.31 8.37
CA THR A 146 -0.23 -12.34 9.34
C THR A 146 0.91 -11.73 10.14
N VAL A 147 0.85 -10.40 10.32
CA VAL A 147 1.74 -9.64 11.19
C VAL A 147 0.94 -9.04 12.34
N THR A 148 1.50 -9.07 13.54
CA THR A 148 0.97 -8.36 14.70
C THR A 148 2.00 -7.31 15.13
N LEU A 149 1.59 -6.05 15.13
CA LEU A 149 2.41 -4.92 15.54
C LEU A 149 2.03 -4.50 16.95
N SER A 150 3.01 -4.45 17.85
CA SER A 150 2.80 -3.93 19.21
C SER A 150 2.44 -2.43 19.18
N PRO A 151 1.78 -1.88 20.22
CA PRO A 151 1.43 -0.48 20.30
C PRO A 151 2.65 0.44 20.12
N GLY A 152 2.53 1.46 19.28
CA GLY A 152 3.56 2.47 19.06
C GLY A 152 4.88 1.97 18.48
N THR A 153 4.92 0.77 17.91
CA THR A 153 6.14 0.17 17.36
C THR A 153 6.14 0.06 15.84
N GLY A 154 7.34 0.01 15.28
CA GLY A 154 7.55 -0.33 13.88
C GLY A 154 8.36 -1.61 13.73
N SER A 155 8.22 -2.28 12.59
CA SER A 155 8.99 -3.46 12.21
C SER A 155 9.37 -3.39 10.75
N THR A 156 10.58 -3.83 10.43
CA THR A 156 11.03 -4.01 9.04
C THR A 156 11.06 -5.50 8.72
N LEU A 157 10.38 -5.86 7.64
CA LEU A 157 10.22 -7.24 7.16
C LEU A 157 10.95 -7.40 5.83
N THR A 158 11.69 -8.49 5.64
CA THR A 158 12.11 -8.92 4.29
C THR A 158 11.34 -10.16 3.90
N ILE A 159 10.55 -10.06 2.85
CA ILE A 159 9.71 -11.13 2.33
C ILE A 159 10.41 -11.77 1.15
N HIS A 160 10.72 -13.05 1.24
CA HIS A 160 11.21 -13.87 0.14
C HIS A 160 10.04 -14.54 -0.56
N HIS A 161 10.04 -14.54 -1.90
CA HIS A 161 8.91 -15.06 -2.65
C HIS A 161 9.32 -15.60 -4.03
N ASN A 162 8.53 -16.54 -4.53
CA ASN A 162 8.52 -16.99 -5.91
C ASN A 162 7.42 -16.25 -6.68
N ARG A 163 7.82 -15.57 -7.77
CA ARG A 163 6.87 -14.80 -8.59
C ARG A 163 6.04 -15.73 -9.46
N TYR A 164 4.75 -15.39 -9.60
CA TYR A 164 3.79 -16.07 -10.48
C TYR A 164 3.72 -17.59 -10.26
N ALA A 165 3.90 -18.02 -9.01
CA ALA A 165 3.83 -19.41 -8.61
C ALA A 165 2.40 -19.92 -8.43
N ASN A 166 1.44 -19.00 -8.23
CA ASN A 166 0.04 -19.31 -7.97
C ASN A 166 -0.86 -18.77 -9.09
N GLN A 167 -2.04 -19.36 -9.22
CA GLN A 167 -3.11 -18.78 -10.02
C GLN A 167 -3.64 -17.51 -9.35
N PRO A 168 -3.78 -16.41 -10.09
CA PRO A 168 -4.37 -15.18 -9.54
C PRO A 168 -5.79 -15.43 -9.02
N THR A 169 -6.12 -14.80 -7.88
CA THR A 169 -7.45 -14.89 -7.26
C THR A 169 -7.91 -13.54 -6.72
N LEU A 170 -9.23 -13.34 -6.69
CA LEU A 170 -9.87 -12.21 -6.03
C LEU A 170 -10.36 -12.55 -4.62
N ASN A 171 -10.19 -13.79 -4.20
CA ASN A 171 -10.59 -14.24 -2.86
C ASN A 171 -9.81 -13.49 -1.78
N HIS A 172 -10.45 -13.25 -0.65
CA HIS A 172 -9.76 -12.69 0.50
C HIS A 172 -8.98 -13.79 1.24
N PRO A 173 -7.94 -13.41 2.02
CA PRO A 173 -7.12 -14.39 2.76
C PRO A 173 -7.89 -15.29 3.72
N TRP A 174 -9.09 -14.90 4.14
CA TRP A 174 -9.97 -15.66 5.04
C TRP A 174 -11.02 -16.50 4.33
N ASP A 175 -11.18 -16.39 3.00
CA ASP A 175 -12.15 -17.19 2.23
C ASP A 175 -11.70 -18.65 2.05
N HIS A 176 -10.45 -18.96 2.41
CA HIS A 176 -9.89 -20.30 2.39
C HIS A 176 -9.71 -20.79 3.82
N GLY A 177 -10.79 -21.34 4.35
CA GLY A 177 -10.79 -22.08 5.60
C GLY A 177 -10.55 -23.58 5.37
#